data_22557b134d5e440d22d07bbc19ed8c47
#
_entry.id   22557b134d5e440d22d07bbc19ed8c47
#
_cell.length_a   1.000
_cell.length_b   1.000
_cell.length_c   1.000
_cell.angle_alpha   90.00
_cell.angle_beta   90.00
_cell.angle_gamma   90.00
#
_symmetry.space_group_name_H-M   'P 1'
#
loop_
_entity.id
_entity.type
_entity.pdbx_description
1 polymer ?
#
loop_
_entity_poly.entity_id
_entity_poly.type
_entity_poly.pdbx_seq_one_letter_code
_entity_poly.pdbx_strand_id
1 'polypeptide(L)'
;MTIISRRGLGAATLAAGLAPAILKAQGKTILRIGWTSGDGAADPYAVGARAFQKALADRVGDRIEVQLYPNRAIGDERPLIDGMRLGTVDMGVITNAVIAQIEPAFQVNDMPFLFSSEAQAQKVLDGAVGASLRTRLESKGVLPLGYMEGGFRHMINNVRPVVTPADLKGIKFRVLQSPIYIEMYRSLGGNAVPMAWGETFTAVQQGAIDGLEIPLGIIDQNKLYEVTKYLSLTGHIYSMIGLLIARRSFDRLPVELKSAVTEAGAEATKVQRASNAAAQAVFRESLVKHGMQVNEVPDKAAFRKGVLPMYENFKGQIGADVIKEALAAVE
;
A
#
# COMPACT_ATOMS: atom_id res chain seq x y z
N MET A 1 -83.48 -42.11 -38.64
CA MET A 1 -84.15 -40.80 -38.44
C MET A 1 -83.16 -39.87 -37.89
N THR A 2 -82.66 -38.99 -38.78
CA THR A 2 -82.78 -37.52 -38.65
C THR A 2 -81.91 -36.93 -37.54
N ILE A 3 -81.02 -35.96 -37.66
CA ILE A 3 -80.74 -34.86 -38.60
C ILE A 3 -79.42 -34.20 -38.12
N ILE A 4 -78.49 -33.92 -38.96
CA ILE A 4 -77.71 -32.77 -39.28
C ILE A 4 -77.70 -31.60 -38.28
N SER A 5 -76.46 -31.01 -38.02
CA SER A 5 -76.13 -29.61 -38.20
C SER A 5 -74.76 -29.30 -37.58
N ARG A 6 -73.73 -28.96 -38.30
CA ARG A 6 -73.19 -27.73 -38.87
C ARG A 6 -72.55 -26.75 -37.86
N ARG A 7 -71.25 -26.56 -38.11
CA ARG A 7 -70.49 -25.28 -38.08
C ARG A 7 -70.15 -24.73 -36.72
N GLY A 8 -68.86 -24.56 -36.54
CA GLY A 8 -68.24 -23.66 -35.63
C GLY A 8 -66.77 -23.49 -36.01
N LEU A 9 -66.51 -22.47 -36.84
CA LEU A 9 -65.22 -22.00 -37.27
C LEU A 9 -64.30 -21.64 -36.09
N GLY A 10 -63.06 -21.96 -36.21
CA GLY A 10 -61.86 -21.45 -35.77
C GLY A 10 -61.79 -20.12 -34.98
N ALA A 11 -60.97 -20.16 -33.97
CA ALA A 11 -60.16 -19.05 -33.47
C ALA A 11 -58.88 -19.64 -32.96
N ALA A 12 -57.85 -19.69 -33.81
CA ALA A 12 -56.48 -19.88 -33.38
C ALA A 12 -55.99 -18.55 -32.74
N THR A 13 -56.14 -18.43 -31.45
CA THR A 13 -55.51 -17.36 -30.67
C THR A 13 -54.04 -17.66 -30.57
N LEU A 14 -53.20 -16.90 -31.32
CA LEU A 14 -51.79 -16.76 -31.07
C LEU A 14 -51.62 -16.15 -29.68
N ALA A 15 -51.35 -16.96 -28.68
CA ALA A 15 -50.80 -16.54 -27.43
C ALA A 15 -49.31 -16.18 -27.67
N ALA A 16 -49.04 -14.94 -28.05
CA ALA A 16 -47.70 -14.39 -28.00
C ALA A 16 -47.25 -14.41 -26.54
N GLY A 17 -46.39 -15.37 -26.21
CA GLY A 17 -45.80 -15.50 -24.90
C GLY A 17 -44.93 -14.25 -24.63
N LEU A 18 -45.47 -13.30 -23.89
CA LEU A 18 -44.71 -12.32 -23.14
C LEU A 18 -43.94 -13.06 -22.05
N ALA A 19 -42.78 -13.64 -22.40
CA ALA A 19 -41.84 -14.05 -21.40
C ALA A 19 -41.44 -12.77 -20.61
N PRO A 20 -41.67 -12.71 -19.29
CA PRO A 20 -41.16 -11.59 -18.53
C PRO A 20 -39.65 -11.57 -18.70
N ALA A 21 -39.11 -10.52 -19.32
CA ALA A 21 -37.69 -10.22 -19.23
C ALA A 21 -37.41 -10.03 -17.73
N ILE A 22 -36.89 -11.08 -17.09
CA ILE A 22 -36.33 -10.99 -15.75
C ILE A 22 -35.11 -10.07 -15.95
N LEU A 23 -35.31 -8.76 -15.83
CA LEU A 23 -34.20 -7.85 -15.50
C LEU A 23 -33.64 -8.41 -14.20
N LYS A 24 -32.57 -9.22 -14.28
CA LYS A 24 -31.69 -9.43 -13.14
C LYS A 24 -31.27 -8.03 -12.72
N ALA A 25 -31.86 -7.50 -11.66
CA ALA A 25 -31.29 -6.40 -10.92
C ALA A 25 -29.88 -6.88 -10.57
N GLN A 26 -28.87 -6.44 -11.32
CA GLN A 26 -27.47 -6.69 -10.97
C GLN A 26 -27.28 -5.99 -9.65
N GLY A 27 -27.27 -6.78 -8.56
CA GLY A 27 -27.04 -6.27 -7.23
C GLY A 27 -25.75 -5.45 -7.23
N LYS A 28 -25.79 -4.29 -6.60
CA LYS A 28 -24.65 -3.40 -6.42
C LYS A 28 -23.44 -4.21 -5.93
N THR A 29 -22.33 -4.16 -6.67
CA THR A 29 -21.07 -4.79 -6.23
C THR A 29 -20.46 -3.94 -5.13
N ILE A 30 -20.09 -4.55 -4.00
CA ILE A 30 -19.40 -3.86 -2.90
C ILE A 30 -17.93 -4.29 -2.92
N LEU A 31 -17.03 -3.31 -2.89
CA LEU A 31 -15.59 -3.49 -2.68
C LEU A 31 -15.19 -2.82 -1.36
N ARG A 32 -14.72 -3.61 -0.40
CA ARG A 32 -14.24 -3.14 0.89
C ARG A 32 -12.73 -2.95 0.83
N ILE A 33 -12.27 -1.73 1.12
CA ILE A 33 -10.85 -1.38 1.14
C ILE A 33 -10.41 -1.04 2.57
N GLY A 34 -9.42 -1.78 3.10
CA GLY A 34 -8.87 -1.58 4.43
C GLY A 34 -7.46 -1.01 4.40
N TRP A 35 -7.12 -0.23 5.45
CA TRP A 35 -5.75 0.19 5.73
C TRP A 35 -5.54 0.44 7.23
N THR A 36 -4.28 0.57 7.65
CA THR A 36 -3.92 0.56 9.07
C THR A 36 -3.66 1.92 9.68
N SER A 37 -3.27 2.90 8.89
CA SER A 37 -3.06 4.29 9.34
C SER A 37 -4.39 5.02 9.56
N GLY A 38 -4.28 6.28 10.00
CA GLY A 38 -5.42 7.15 10.28
C GLY A 38 -6.26 7.49 9.05
N ASP A 39 -7.41 8.12 9.30
CA ASP A 39 -8.30 8.63 8.25
C ASP A 39 -8.09 10.14 7.99
N GLY A 40 -6.88 10.65 8.25
CA GLY A 40 -6.52 12.04 8.02
C GLY A 40 -6.64 12.45 6.55
N ALA A 41 -6.99 13.72 6.31
CA ALA A 41 -7.18 14.23 4.95
C ALA A 41 -5.91 14.16 4.09
N ALA A 42 -4.73 14.19 4.71
CA ALA A 42 -3.42 14.11 4.08
C ALA A 42 -2.67 12.79 4.38
N ASP A 43 -3.31 11.82 5.07
CA ASP A 43 -2.71 10.51 5.28
C ASP A 43 -2.52 9.81 3.94
N PRO A 44 -1.30 9.35 3.59
CA PRO A 44 -1.01 8.78 2.27
C PRO A 44 -1.88 7.58 1.88
N TYR A 45 -2.28 6.74 2.85
CA TYR A 45 -3.14 5.58 2.62
C TYR A 45 -4.58 6.02 2.36
N ALA A 46 -5.09 6.93 3.21
CA ALA A 46 -6.45 7.46 3.10
C ALA A 46 -6.65 8.24 1.79
N VAL A 47 -5.66 9.07 1.39
CA VAL A 47 -5.68 9.80 0.12
C VAL A 47 -5.80 8.84 -1.06
N GLY A 48 -5.00 7.77 -1.08
CA GLY A 48 -5.05 6.77 -2.14
C GLY A 48 -6.38 6.01 -2.19
N ALA A 49 -6.90 5.59 -1.04
CA ALA A 49 -8.18 4.89 -0.96
C ALA A 49 -9.36 5.77 -1.41
N ARG A 50 -9.40 7.04 -0.98
CA ARG A 50 -10.43 8.00 -1.40
C ARG A 50 -10.31 8.38 -2.87
N ALA A 51 -9.09 8.55 -3.38
CA ALA A 51 -8.87 8.82 -4.81
C ALA A 51 -9.38 7.65 -5.67
N PHE A 52 -9.15 6.41 -5.24
CA PHE A 52 -9.69 5.23 -5.92
C PHE A 52 -11.22 5.19 -5.86
N GLN A 53 -11.82 5.41 -4.68
CA GLN A 53 -13.28 5.46 -4.51
C GLN A 53 -13.90 6.48 -5.45
N LYS A 54 -13.34 7.71 -5.49
CA LYS A 54 -13.84 8.77 -6.37
C LYS A 54 -13.67 8.42 -7.84
N ALA A 55 -12.47 8.04 -8.26
CA ALA A 55 -12.16 7.72 -9.66
C ALA A 55 -13.02 6.57 -10.19
N LEU A 56 -13.34 5.59 -9.34
CA LEU A 56 -14.21 4.48 -9.72
C LEU A 56 -15.68 4.93 -9.81
N ALA A 57 -16.17 5.69 -8.84
CA ALA A 57 -17.54 6.22 -8.85
C ALA A 57 -17.81 7.10 -10.08
N ASP A 58 -16.84 7.95 -10.48
CA ASP A 58 -16.94 8.79 -11.67
C ASP A 58 -17.06 7.97 -12.97
N ARG A 59 -16.52 6.73 -13.01
CA ARG A 59 -16.54 5.84 -14.18
C ARG A 59 -17.77 4.93 -14.25
N VAL A 60 -18.19 4.41 -13.11
CA VAL A 60 -19.18 3.33 -13.08
C VAL A 60 -20.47 3.69 -12.37
N GLY A 61 -20.55 4.88 -11.74
CA GLY A 61 -21.71 5.28 -10.95
C GLY A 61 -22.01 4.30 -9.82
N ASP A 62 -23.26 3.94 -9.66
CA ASP A 62 -23.74 3.06 -8.58
C ASP A 62 -23.49 1.56 -8.80
N ARG A 63 -22.88 1.16 -9.92
CA ARG A 63 -22.64 -0.27 -10.21
C ARG A 63 -21.66 -0.92 -9.24
N ILE A 64 -20.68 -0.14 -8.72
CA ILE A 64 -19.75 -0.57 -7.68
C ILE A 64 -19.77 0.47 -6.55
N GLU A 65 -19.92 0.00 -5.32
CA GLU A 65 -19.74 0.79 -4.10
C GLU A 65 -18.40 0.45 -3.47
N VAL A 66 -17.54 1.45 -3.25
CA VAL A 66 -16.30 1.28 -2.48
C VAL A 66 -16.57 1.73 -1.05
N GLN A 67 -16.41 0.81 -0.09
CA GLN A 67 -16.52 1.08 1.34
C GLN A 67 -15.12 1.19 1.96
N LEU A 68 -14.89 2.25 2.72
CA LEU A 68 -13.58 2.57 3.30
C LEU A 68 -13.50 2.14 4.77
N TYR A 69 -12.43 1.44 5.13
CA TYR A 69 -12.18 0.88 6.47
C TYR A 69 -10.80 1.30 6.99
N PRO A 70 -10.66 2.54 7.50
CA PRO A 70 -9.41 3.07 8.08
C PRO A 70 -9.11 2.47 9.46
N ASN A 71 -7.95 2.85 10.02
CA ASN A 71 -7.59 2.58 11.41
C ASN A 71 -7.70 1.10 11.82
N ARG A 72 -7.35 0.18 10.92
CA ARG A 72 -7.46 -1.28 11.19
C ARG A 72 -8.88 -1.78 11.44
N ALA A 73 -9.89 -1.08 10.97
CA ALA A 73 -11.29 -1.44 11.21
C ALA A 73 -11.65 -2.87 10.75
N ILE A 74 -10.92 -3.41 9.76
CA ILE A 74 -11.07 -4.80 9.29
C ILE A 74 -9.78 -5.62 9.39
N GLY A 75 -8.83 -5.19 10.23
CA GLY A 75 -7.59 -5.90 10.55
C GLY A 75 -6.33 -5.09 10.30
N ASP A 76 -5.19 -5.58 10.83
CA ASP A 76 -3.87 -5.07 10.52
C ASP A 76 -3.40 -5.56 9.14
N GLU A 77 -2.30 -5.05 8.59
CA GLU A 77 -1.88 -5.28 7.19
C GLU A 77 -1.69 -6.76 6.86
N ARG A 78 -1.11 -7.57 7.77
CA ARG A 78 -0.90 -8.99 7.53
C ARG A 78 -2.24 -9.75 7.43
N PRO A 79 -3.19 -9.63 8.35
CA PRO A 79 -4.55 -10.15 8.18
C PRO A 79 -5.25 -9.66 6.91
N LEU A 80 -5.08 -8.38 6.52
CA LEU A 80 -5.69 -7.86 5.30
C LEU A 80 -5.17 -8.58 4.05
N ILE A 81 -3.85 -8.71 3.89
CA ILE A 81 -3.28 -9.35 2.69
C ILE A 81 -3.57 -10.85 2.66
N ASP A 82 -3.55 -11.53 3.78
CA ASP A 82 -3.96 -12.94 3.87
C ASP A 82 -5.45 -13.10 3.56
N GLY A 83 -6.30 -12.18 4.04
CA GLY A 83 -7.73 -12.12 3.70
C GLY A 83 -7.99 -11.92 2.21
N MET A 84 -7.20 -11.07 1.53
CA MET A 84 -7.28 -10.90 0.07
C MET A 84 -6.93 -12.21 -0.66
N ARG A 85 -5.88 -12.91 -0.24
CA ARG A 85 -5.49 -14.21 -0.82
C ARG A 85 -6.58 -15.28 -0.65
N LEU A 86 -7.24 -15.28 0.50
CA LEU A 86 -8.34 -16.20 0.81
C LEU A 86 -9.68 -15.74 0.19
N GLY A 87 -9.80 -14.48 -0.23
CA GLY A 87 -11.02 -13.90 -0.83
C GLY A 87 -12.04 -13.45 0.22
N THR A 88 -11.64 -13.23 1.47
CA THR A 88 -12.49 -12.69 2.55
C THR A 88 -12.39 -11.17 2.68
N VAL A 89 -11.34 -10.57 2.14
CA VAL A 89 -11.13 -9.13 2.01
C VAL A 89 -11.02 -8.79 0.53
N ASP A 90 -11.69 -7.71 0.08
CA ASP A 90 -11.69 -7.34 -1.33
C ASP A 90 -10.44 -6.55 -1.72
N MET A 91 -10.09 -5.53 -0.94
CA MET A 91 -9.00 -4.59 -1.26
C MET A 91 -8.24 -4.14 -0.01
N GLY A 92 -7.01 -3.69 -0.22
CA GLY A 92 -6.20 -3.09 0.84
C GLY A 92 -5.19 -2.08 0.30
N VAL A 93 -4.86 -1.09 1.15
CA VAL A 93 -3.69 -0.25 0.95
C VAL A 93 -2.61 -0.75 1.91
N ILE A 94 -1.55 -1.36 1.36
CA ILE A 94 -0.62 -2.21 2.09
C ILE A 94 0.83 -1.76 1.89
N THR A 95 1.59 -1.67 2.98
CA THR A 95 3.04 -1.39 2.98
C THR A 95 3.82 -2.46 2.22
N ASN A 96 4.83 -2.04 1.46
CA ASN A 96 5.71 -2.94 0.70
C ASN A 96 6.28 -4.11 1.52
N ALA A 97 6.77 -3.83 2.71
CA ALA A 97 7.36 -4.86 3.58
C ALA A 97 6.37 -5.99 3.96
N VAL A 98 5.06 -5.71 3.99
CA VAL A 98 4.03 -6.74 4.22
C VAL A 98 3.71 -7.49 2.92
N ILE A 99 3.69 -6.81 1.78
CA ILE A 99 3.59 -7.45 0.46
C ILE A 99 4.75 -8.43 0.26
N ALA A 100 5.97 -8.03 0.64
CA ALA A 100 7.18 -8.85 0.55
C ALA A 100 7.11 -10.14 1.37
N GLN A 101 6.24 -10.24 2.38
CA GLN A 101 6.04 -11.47 3.15
C GLN A 101 5.31 -12.56 2.34
N ILE A 102 4.60 -12.20 1.27
CA ILE A 102 3.93 -13.17 0.40
C ILE A 102 4.63 -13.31 -0.97
N GLU A 103 5.38 -12.29 -1.39
CA GLU A 103 6.22 -12.33 -2.59
C GLU A 103 7.59 -11.66 -2.31
N PRO A 104 8.62 -12.45 -1.98
CA PRO A 104 9.91 -11.92 -1.52
C PRO A 104 10.62 -10.97 -2.49
N ALA A 105 10.33 -11.04 -3.79
CA ALA A 105 10.92 -10.11 -4.77
C ALA A 105 10.60 -8.64 -4.46
N PHE A 106 9.48 -8.36 -3.78
CA PHE A 106 9.14 -7.01 -3.36
C PHE A 106 10.13 -6.40 -2.37
N GLN A 107 10.95 -7.21 -1.69
CA GLN A 107 12.02 -6.71 -0.81
C GLN A 107 13.00 -5.80 -1.53
N VAL A 108 13.10 -5.87 -2.86
CA VAL A 108 13.95 -4.97 -3.64
C VAL A 108 13.61 -3.50 -3.39
N ASN A 109 12.33 -3.17 -3.23
CA ASN A 109 11.88 -1.79 -2.99
C ASN A 109 12.27 -1.27 -1.60
N ASP A 110 12.52 -2.17 -0.64
CA ASP A 110 12.95 -1.84 0.72
C ASP A 110 14.48 -1.85 0.88
N MET A 111 15.25 -2.10 -0.20
CA MET A 111 16.71 -2.07 -0.12
C MET A 111 17.19 -0.66 0.25
N PRO A 112 17.96 -0.52 1.35
CA PRO A 112 18.36 0.78 1.85
C PRO A 112 19.19 1.56 0.83
N PHE A 113 18.83 2.84 0.63
CA PHE A 113 19.49 3.77 -0.30
C PHE A 113 19.51 3.29 -1.77
N LEU A 114 18.55 2.43 -2.18
CA LEU A 114 18.37 2.06 -3.58
C LEU A 114 17.96 3.27 -4.41
N PHE A 115 16.98 4.03 -3.92
CA PHE A 115 16.46 5.21 -4.61
C PHE A 115 17.04 6.51 -4.04
N SER A 116 17.35 7.46 -4.91
CA SER A 116 17.83 8.80 -4.56
C SER A 116 16.74 9.87 -4.57
N SER A 117 15.60 9.58 -5.20
CA SER A 117 14.43 10.48 -5.29
C SER A 117 13.14 9.70 -5.53
N GLU A 118 11.99 10.33 -5.22
CA GLU A 118 10.67 9.77 -5.54
C GLU A 118 10.52 9.55 -7.04
N ALA A 119 10.97 10.48 -7.86
CA ALA A 119 10.89 10.37 -9.33
C ALA A 119 11.65 9.13 -9.86
N GLN A 120 12.83 8.83 -9.28
CA GLN A 120 13.59 7.63 -9.63
C GLN A 120 12.83 6.37 -9.20
N ALA A 121 12.29 6.32 -7.99
CA ALA A 121 11.51 5.19 -7.50
C ALA A 121 10.26 4.96 -8.36
N GLN A 122 9.53 6.03 -8.69
CA GLN A 122 8.34 5.96 -9.55
C GLN A 122 8.70 5.43 -10.94
N LYS A 123 9.81 5.91 -11.57
CA LYS A 123 10.29 5.41 -12.87
C LYS A 123 10.55 3.89 -12.85
N VAL A 124 11.17 3.38 -11.79
CA VAL A 124 11.46 1.94 -11.63
C VAL A 124 10.18 1.13 -11.42
N LEU A 125 9.29 1.61 -10.55
CA LEU A 125 8.02 0.94 -10.23
C LEU A 125 7.01 0.97 -11.38
N ASP A 126 7.03 1.99 -12.22
CA ASP A 126 6.18 2.09 -13.41
C ASP A 126 6.80 1.39 -14.64
N GLY A 127 8.06 0.98 -14.54
CA GLY A 127 8.82 0.29 -15.58
C GLY A 127 8.80 -1.24 -15.50
N ALA A 128 9.83 -1.85 -16.09
CA ALA A 128 9.96 -3.31 -16.19
C ALA A 128 10.00 -4.02 -14.83
N VAL A 129 10.71 -3.45 -13.86
CA VAL A 129 10.77 -4.01 -12.48
C VAL A 129 9.38 -4.09 -11.85
N GLY A 130 8.62 -2.99 -11.89
CA GLY A 130 7.26 -2.98 -11.34
C GLY A 130 6.30 -3.91 -12.09
N ALA A 131 6.45 -4.07 -13.42
CA ALA A 131 5.67 -5.03 -14.21
C ALA A 131 6.00 -6.49 -13.80
N SER A 132 7.28 -6.81 -13.61
CA SER A 132 7.73 -8.11 -13.10
C SER A 132 7.14 -8.40 -11.72
N LEU A 133 7.24 -7.45 -10.79
CA LEU A 133 6.66 -7.56 -9.44
C LEU A 133 5.15 -7.77 -9.47
N ARG A 134 4.43 -7.07 -10.36
CA ARG A 134 2.99 -7.25 -10.58
C ARG A 134 2.67 -8.69 -10.95
N THR A 135 3.32 -9.24 -11.97
CA THR A 135 3.09 -10.62 -12.44
C THR A 135 3.34 -11.64 -11.32
N ARG A 136 4.40 -11.44 -10.54
CA ARG A 136 4.73 -12.30 -9.40
C ARG A 136 3.63 -12.26 -8.34
N LEU A 137 3.15 -11.06 -7.96
CA LEU A 137 2.11 -10.92 -6.93
C LEU A 137 0.76 -11.47 -7.39
N GLU A 138 0.42 -11.32 -8.68
CA GLU A 138 -0.78 -11.90 -9.26
C GLU A 138 -0.83 -13.42 -9.10
N SER A 139 0.32 -14.10 -9.20
CA SER A 139 0.41 -15.54 -8.96
C SER A 139 0.10 -15.94 -7.51
N LYS A 140 0.19 -14.99 -6.57
CA LYS A 140 -0.15 -15.20 -5.14
C LYS A 140 -1.60 -14.88 -4.82
N GLY A 141 -2.41 -14.54 -5.81
CA GLY A 141 -3.84 -14.26 -5.65
C GLY A 141 -4.19 -12.81 -5.28
N VAL A 142 -3.24 -11.89 -5.46
CA VAL A 142 -3.41 -10.45 -5.20
C VAL A 142 -2.93 -9.65 -6.40
N LEU A 143 -3.75 -8.70 -6.88
CA LEU A 143 -3.42 -7.85 -8.02
C LEU A 143 -3.09 -6.43 -7.56
N PRO A 144 -1.93 -5.88 -7.90
CA PRO A 144 -1.65 -4.46 -7.72
C PRO A 144 -2.43 -3.63 -8.77
N LEU A 145 -3.26 -2.71 -8.30
CA LEU A 145 -3.89 -1.69 -9.14
C LEU A 145 -2.99 -0.47 -9.31
N GLY A 146 -2.04 -0.27 -8.39
CA GLY A 146 -1.03 0.77 -8.46
C GLY A 146 -0.02 0.70 -7.33
N TYR A 147 1.15 1.29 -7.56
CA TYR A 147 2.21 1.50 -6.58
C TYR A 147 2.21 2.96 -6.16
N MET A 148 1.61 3.24 -5.02
CA MET A 148 1.57 4.54 -4.36
C MET A 148 2.79 4.74 -3.46
N GLU A 149 2.87 5.86 -2.75
CA GLU A 149 4.02 6.19 -1.91
C GLU A 149 3.65 6.83 -0.58
N GLY A 150 4.46 6.60 0.44
CA GLY A 150 4.49 7.36 1.69
C GLY A 150 5.56 8.45 1.70
N GLY A 151 6.43 8.47 0.69
CA GLY A 151 7.67 9.26 0.67
C GLY A 151 8.84 8.49 1.27
N PHE A 152 9.98 9.19 1.47
CA PHE A 152 11.12 8.58 2.14
C PHE A 152 10.89 8.41 3.64
N ARG A 153 11.45 7.34 4.18
CA ARG A 153 11.42 7.01 5.60
C ARG A 153 12.58 7.69 6.34
N HIS A 154 12.27 8.15 7.54
CA HIS A 154 13.17 8.88 8.41
C HIS A 154 13.16 8.25 9.80
N MET A 155 14.17 8.55 10.63
CA MET A 155 14.27 7.99 11.97
C MET A 155 13.73 8.98 12.99
N ILE A 156 12.79 8.54 13.85
CA ILE A 156 12.27 9.31 14.98
C ILE A 156 12.52 8.56 16.29
N ASN A 157 12.92 9.28 17.36
CA ASN A 157 13.19 8.66 18.66
C ASN A 157 13.16 9.66 19.82
N ASN A 158 13.27 9.16 21.06
CA ASN A 158 13.26 9.96 22.30
C ASN A 158 14.63 10.12 22.95
N VAL A 159 15.69 9.52 22.39
CA VAL A 159 17.01 9.46 23.03
C VAL A 159 17.93 10.58 22.59
N ARG A 160 18.16 10.72 21.25
CA ARG A 160 19.06 11.73 20.66
C ARG A 160 18.86 11.88 19.15
N PRO A 161 19.34 12.97 18.55
CA PRO A 161 19.46 13.06 17.09
C PRO A 161 20.34 11.92 16.55
N VAL A 162 19.99 11.41 15.36
CA VAL A 162 20.78 10.43 14.60
C VAL A 162 21.45 11.16 13.43
N VAL A 163 22.75 11.39 13.51
CA VAL A 163 23.55 12.09 12.49
C VAL A 163 24.50 11.12 11.79
N THR A 164 24.99 10.12 12.53
CA THR A 164 25.90 9.08 12.06
C THR A 164 25.36 7.69 12.43
N PRO A 165 25.83 6.60 11.79
CA PRO A 165 25.48 5.24 12.21
C PRO A 165 25.77 4.93 13.69
N ALA A 166 26.84 5.52 14.25
CA ALA A 166 27.20 5.32 15.66
C ALA A 166 26.12 5.82 16.65
N ASP A 167 25.31 6.80 16.24
CA ASP A 167 24.25 7.35 17.07
C ASP A 167 23.08 6.37 17.29
N LEU A 168 22.98 5.30 16.47
CA LEU A 168 21.97 4.26 16.63
C LEU A 168 22.23 3.35 17.84
N LYS A 169 23.46 3.33 18.33
CA LYS A 169 23.87 2.41 19.41
C LYS A 169 23.02 2.65 20.68
N GLY A 170 22.42 1.56 21.17
CA GLY A 170 21.64 1.58 22.41
C GLY A 170 20.20 2.07 22.28
N ILE A 171 19.79 2.56 21.11
CA ILE A 171 18.41 2.95 20.84
C ILE A 171 17.63 1.74 20.31
N LYS A 172 16.49 1.46 20.93
CA LYS A 172 15.55 0.41 20.50
C LYS A 172 14.59 0.99 19.46
N PHE A 173 14.85 0.71 18.19
CA PHE A 173 13.97 1.13 17.11
C PHE A 173 12.94 0.05 16.78
N ARG A 174 11.66 0.40 16.81
CA ARG A 174 10.67 -0.44 16.16
C ARG A 174 10.93 -0.42 14.66
N VAL A 175 10.88 -1.60 14.06
CA VAL A 175 10.96 -1.78 12.61
C VAL A 175 9.77 -2.61 12.11
N LEU A 176 9.51 -2.55 10.81
CA LEU A 176 8.57 -3.46 10.15
C LEU A 176 9.05 -4.90 10.34
N GLN A 177 8.12 -5.85 10.35
CA GLN A 177 8.39 -7.29 10.46
C GLN A 177 8.96 -7.81 9.11
N SER A 178 10.13 -7.31 8.76
CA SER A 178 10.82 -7.59 7.49
C SER A 178 12.30 -7.83 7.73
N PRO A 179 12.88 -8.88 7.14
CA PRO A 179 14.31 -9.17 7.24
C PRO A 179 15.21 -8.02 6.79
N ILE A 180 14.79 -7.25 5.78
CA ILE A 180 15.54 -6.08 5.27
C ILE A 180 15.70 -5.02 6.37
N TYR A 181 14.61 -4.64 7.03
CA TYR A 181 14.65 -3.62 8.08
C TYR A 181 15.45 -4.09 9.30
N ILE A 182 15.30 -5.34 9.71
CA ILE A 182 16.05 -5.93 10.83
C ILE A 182 17.54 -5.90 10.52
N GLU A 183 17.95 -6.37 9.32
CA GLU A 183 19.35 -6.44 8.93
C GLU A 183 19.96 -5.04 8.71
N MET A 184 19.19 -4.06 8.20
CA MET A 184 19.64 -2.68 8.06
C MET A 184 20.10 -2.11 9.42
N TYR A 185 19.25 -2.20 10.43
CA TYR A 185 19.62 -1.72 11.78
C TYR A 185 20.80 -2.48 12.38
N ARG A 186 20.83 -3.80 12.20
CA ARG A 186 21.95 -4.65 12.65
C ARG A 186 23.28 -4.22 11.98
N SER A 187 23.26 -4.05 10.67
CA SER A 187 24.44 -3.64 9.89
C SER A 187 24.95 -2.26 10.28
N LEU A 188 24.06 -1.39 10.77
CA LEU A 188 24.37 -0.03 11.24
C LEU A 188 24.68 0.00 12.75
N GLY A 189 24.69 -1.14 13.47
CA GLY A 189 24.94 -1.21 14.90
C GLY A 189 23.74 -0.79 15.78
N GLY A 190 22.54 -0.69 15.19
CA GLY A 190 21.30 -0.38 15.91
C GLY A 190 20.60 -1.60 16.45
N ASN A 191 19.60 -1.38 17.30
CA ASN A 191 18.76 -2.42 17.89
C ASN A 191 17.35 -2.38 17.26
N ALA A 192 17.06 -3.38 16.43
CA ALA A 192 15.78 -3.53 15.75
C ALA A 192 14.80 -4.36 16.57
N VAL A 193 13.58 -3.84 16.79
CA VAL A 193 12.47 -4.51 17.46
C VAL A 193 11.33 -4.65 16.44
N PRO A 194 11.21 -5.80 15.75
CA PRO A 194 10.14 -5.99 14.76
C PRO A 194 8.77 -6.05 15.44
N MET A 195 7.82 -5.22 14.95
CA MET A 195 6.51 -5.08 15.58
C MET A 195 5.46 -4.63 14.55
N ALA A 196 4.21 -5.11 14.67
CA ALA A 196 3.09 -4.66 13.88
C ALA A 196 2.76 -3.19 14.13
N TRP A 197 2.08 -2.53 13.17
CA TRP A 197 1.76 -1.11 13.29
C TRP A 197 0.89 -0.80 14.50
N GLY A 198 -0.12 -1.62 14.75
CA GLY A 198 -1.11 -1.40 15.80
C GLY A 198 -0.56 -1.31 17.22
N GLU A 199 0.63 -1.82 17.47
CA GLU A 199 1.28 -1.83 18.79
C GLU A 199 2.24 -0.65 18.96
N THR A 200 2.65 -0.01 17.86
CA THR A 200 3.80 0.90 17.80
C THR A 200 3.64 2.13 18.68
N PHE A 201 2.51 2.86 18.59
CA PHE A 201 2.30 4.09 19.34
C PHE A 201 2.39 3.83 20.86
N THR A 202 1.67 2.83 21.33
CA THR A 202 1.67 2.43 22.75
C THR A 202 3.04 1.97 23.23
N ALA A 203 3.77 1.23 22.40
CA ALA A 203 5.11 0.75 22.74
C ALA A 203 6.12 1.91 22.91
N VAL A 204 6.04 2.95 22.05
CA VAL A 204 6.84 4.19 22.24
C VAL A 204 6.40 4.93 23.48
N GLN A 205 5.11 5.14 23.66
CA GLN A 205 4.54 5.85 24.80
C GLN A 205 4.95 5.23 26.14
N GLN A 206 4.99 3.91 26.22
CA GLN A 206 5.38 3.16 27.41
C GLN A 206 6.89 2.94 27.56
N GLY A 207 7.71 3.39 26.58
CA GLY A 207 9.16 3.21 26.62
C GLY A 207 9.63 1.77 26.36
N ALA A 208 8.77 0.89 25.87
CA ALA A 208 9.16 -0.46 25.45
C ALA A 208 10.14 -0.40 24.28
N ILE A 209 9.96 0.60 23.40
CA ILE A 209 10.87 1.02 22.33
C ILE A 209 11.15 2.52 22.46
N ASP A 210 12.28 2.96 21.91
CA ASP A 210 12.71 4.36 22.02
C ASP A 210 12.30 5.19 20.78
N GLY A 211 12.01 4.53 19.67
CA GLY A 211 11.66 5.21 18.40
C GLY A 211 11.30 4.22 17.29
N LEU A 212 11.15 4.75 16.10
CA LEU A 212 10.84 3.99 14.88
C LEU A 212 11.36 4.74 13.64
N GLU A 213 11.25 4.08 12.49
CA GLU A 213 11.55 4.69 11.19
C GLU A 213 10.27 4.74 10.35
N ILE A 214 9.94 5.92 9.74
CA ILE A 214 8.66 6.09 9.08
C ILE A 214 8.65 7.38 8.22
N PRO A 215 7.75 7.51 7.20
CA PRO A 215 7.62 8.74 6.41
C PRO A 215 6.99 9.91 7.18
N LEU A 216 7.31 11.14 6.76
CA LEU A 216 6.84 12.37 7.41
C LEU A 216 5.32 12.46 7.51
N GLY A 217 4.60 12.09 6.44
CA GLY A 217 3.14 12.12 6.43
C GLY A 217 2.51 11.20 7.48
N ILE A 218 3.13 10.03 7.73
CA ILE A 218 2.63 9.11 8.75
C ILE A 218 2.95 9.63 10.15
N ILE A 219 4.12 10.26 10.37
CA ILE A 219 4.46 10.90 11.66
C ILE A 219 3.40 11.96 11.99
N ASP A 220 3.10 12.84 11.04
CA ASP A 220 2.18 13.97 11.23
C ASP A 220 0.74 13.49 11.43
N GLN A 221 0.21 12.72 10.49
CA GLN A 221 -1.20 12.33 10.47
C GLN A 221 -1.58 11.33 11.56
N ASN A 222 -0.61 10.58 12.13
CA ASN A 222 -0.82 9.68 13.25
C ASN A 222 -0.24 10.22 14.56
N LYS A 223 0.09 11.52 14.59
CA LYS A 223 0.51 12.26 15.80
C LYS A 223 1.67 11.64 16.55
N LEU A 224 2.62 11.00 15.84
CA LEU A 224 3.77 10.38 16.50
C LEU A 224 4.68 11.40 17.19
N TYR A 225 4.56 12.68 16.87
CA TYR A 225 5.21 13.79 17.57
C TYR A 225 4.75 13.93 19.04
N GLU A 226 3.60 13.35 19.44
CA GLU A 226 3.17 13.34 20.83
C GLU A 226 4.01 12.38 21.70
N VAL A 227 4.63 11.39 21.08
CA VAL A 227 5.40 10.33 21.76
C VAL A 227 6.86 10.23 21.33
N THR A 228 7.32 11.07 20.36
CA THR A 228 8.72 11.12 19.89
C THR A 228 9.23 12.56 19.83
N LYS A 229 10.51 12.77 20.14
CA LYS A 229 11.15 14.09 20.27
C LYS A 229 12.02 14.47 19.09
N TYR A 230 12.84 13.53 18.60
CA TYR A 230 13.86 13.79 17.56
C TYR A 230 13.40 13.22 16.23
N LEU A 231 13.59 13.97 15.15
CA LEU A 231 13.38 13.55 13.76
C LEU A 231 14.66 13.76 12.98
N SER A 232 15.31 12.69 12.57
CA SER A 232 16.54 12.72 11.76
C SER A 232 16.21 12.34 10.31
N LEU A 233 16.47 13.28 9.38
CA LEU A 233 16.08 13.19 7.97
C LEU A 233 17.02 12.26 7.19
N THR A 234 17.05 10.99 7.55
CA THR A 234 17.90 9.96 6.97
C THR A 234 17.57 9.63 5.52
N GLY A 235 16.28 9.56 5.15
CA GLY A 235 15.83 9.23 3.80
C GLY A 235 16.39 7.89 3.31
N HIS A 236 16.45 6.91 4.19
CA HIS A 236 17.18 5.66 4.00
C HIS A 236 16.44 4.61 3.17
N ILE A 237 15.10 4.67 3.11
CA ILE A 237 14.26 3.76 2.31
C ILE A 237 13.10 4.57 1.72
N TYR A 238 12.78 4.31 0.45
CA TYR A 238 11.54 4.80 -0.17
C TYR A 238 10.37 3.92 0.24
N SER A 239 9.31 4.51 0.77
CA SER A 239 8.13 3.79 1.27
C SER A 239 7.12 3.58 0.16
N MET A 240 7.22 2.48 -0.58
CA MET A 240 6.19 2.04 -1.51
C MET A 240 4.97 1.51 -0.75
N ILE A 241 3.78 1.86 -1.24
CA ILE A 241 2.48 1.41 -0.74
C ILE A 241 1.71 0.81 -1.91
N GLY A 242 1.21 -0.41 -1.77
CA GLY A 242 0.41 -1.07 -2.80
C GLY A 242 -1.08 -0.78 -2.63
N LEU A 243 -1.74 -0.27 -3.67
CA LEU A 243 -3.20 -0.34 -3.81
C LEU A 243 -3.53 -1.70 -4.42
N LEU A 244 -4.08 -2.60 -3.62
CA LEU A 244 -4.22 -4.00 -3.94
C LEU A 244 -5.69 -4.44 -3.99
N ILE A 245 -6.00 -5.38 -4.89
CA ILE A 245 -7.30 -6.06 -4.94
C ILE A 245 -7.09 -7.58 -4.92
N ALA A 246 -7.96 -8.30 -4.20
CA ALA A 246 -8.00 -9.74 -4.24
C ALA A 246 -8.31 -10.24 -5.66
N ARG A 247 -7.53 -11.21 -6.17
CA ARG A 247 -7.76 -11.81 -7.48
C ARG A 247 -9.20 -12.31 -7.63
N ARG A 248 -9.74 -12.97 -6.59
CA ARG A 248 -11.10 -13.47 -6.57
C ARG A 248 -12.15 -12.37 -6.68
N SER A 249 -11.94 -11.22 -6.00
CA SER A 249 -12.86 -10.08 -6.08
C SER A 249 -12.81 -9.43 -7.46
N PHE A 250 -11.62 -9.28 -8.04
CA PHE A 250 -11.44 -8.77 -9.40
C PHE A 250 -12.05 -9.68 -10.46
N ASP A 251 -11.82 -11.00 -10.36
CA ASP A 251 -12.31 -11.97 -11.35
C ASP A 251 -13.84 -12.08 -11.38
N ARG A 252 -14.52 -11.86 -10.25
CA ARG A 252 -15.98 -11.82 -10.14
C ARG A 252 -16.64 -10.60 -10.81
N LEU A 253 -15.87 -9.55 -11.09
CA LEU A 253 -16.40 -8.36 -11.75
C LEU A 253 -16.80 -8.68 -13.19
N PRO A 254 -17.89 -8.12 -13.71
CA PRO A 254 -18.19 -8.07 -15.13
C PRO A 254 -17.00 -7.51 -15.92
N VAL A 255 -16.81 -8.01 -17.15
CA VAL A 255 -15.63 -7.65 -17.97
C VAL A 255 -15.50 -6.14 -18.16
N GLU A 256 -16.63 -5.47 -18.40
CA GLU A 256 -16.68 -4.00 -18.59
C GLU A 256 -16.33 -3.20 -17.33
N LEU A 257 -16.46 -3.79 -16.13
CA LEU A 257 -16.08 -3.15 -14.86
C LEU A 257 -14.61 -3.37 -14.51
N LYS A 258 -13.96 -4.40 -15.04
CA LYS A 258 -12.53 -4.68 -14.80
C LYS A 258 -11.63 -3.57 -15.32
N SER A 259 -11.89 -3.07 -16.53
CA SER A 259 -11.15 -1.93 -17.10
C SER A 259 -11.31 -0.69 -16.23
N ALA A 260 -12.54 -0.36 -15.82
CA ALA A 260 -12.82 0.78 -14.97
C ALA A 260 -12.10 0.71 -13.61
N VAL A 261 -12.02 -0.47 -12.97
CA VAL A 261 -11.27 -0.69 -11.73
C VAL A 261 -9.77 -0.50 -11.93
N THR A 262 -9.22 -1.03 -13.03
CA THR A 262 -7.78 -0.87 -13.35
C THR A 262 -7.43 0.58 -13.62
N GLU A 263 -8.24 1.29 -14.41
CA GLU A 263 -8.06 2.70 -14.74
C GLU A 263 -8.21 3.60 -13.50
N ALA A 264 -9.20 3.31 -12.64
CA ALA A 264 -9.37 4.01 -11.37
C ALA A 264 -8.16 3.82 -10.44
N GLY A 265 -7.55 2.63 -10.42
CA GLY A 265 -6.32 2.36 -9.67
C GLY A 265 -5.14 3.17 -10.18
N ALA A 266 -4.97 3.25 -11.50
CA ALA A 266 -3.90 4.05 -12.12
C ALA A 266 -4.09 5.55 -11.85
N GLU A 267 -5.33 6.07 -11.94
CA GLU A 267 -5.64 7.46 -11.61
C GLU A 267 -5.42 7.75 -10.12
N ALA A 268 -5.90 6.89 -9.23
CA ALA A 268 -5.70 7.04 -7.79
C ALA A 268 -4.21 7.09 -7.43
N THR A 269 -3.38 6.29 -8.08
CA THR A 269 -1.94 6.30 -7.89
C THR A 269 -1.31 7.65 -8.27
N LYS A 270 -1.71 8.23 -9.40
CA LYS A 270 -1.23 9.55 -9.82
C LYS A 270 -1.65 10.65 -8.84
N VAL A 271 -2.92 10.66 -8.45
CA VAL A 271 -3.47 11.63 -7.49
C VAL A 271 -2.75 11.52 -6.14
N GLN A 272 -2.56 10.31 -5.65
CA GLN A 272 -1.92 10.06 -4.37
C GLN A 272 -0.45 10.50 -4.37
N ARG A 273 0.34 10.14 -5.39
CA ARG A 273 1.74 10.57 -5.53
C ARG A 273 1.86 12.11 -5.60
N ALA A 274 1.02 12.75 -6.40
CA ALA A 274 1.01 14.22 -6.50
C ALA A 274 0.65 14.88 -5.17
N SER A 275 -0.35 14.36 -4.46
CA SER A 275 -0.76 14.85 -3.15
C SER A 275 0.36 14.67 -2.12
N ASN A 276 1.00 13.50 -2.09
CA ASN A 276 2.09 13.21 -1.16
C ASN A 276 3.29 14.12 -1.41
N ALA A 277 3.70 14.31 -2.66
CA ALA A 277 4.81 15.20 -3.01
C ALA A 277 4.54 16.65 -2.60
N ALA A 278 3.33 17.17 -2.83
CA ALA A 278 2.93 18.52 -2.44
C ALA A 278 2.90 18.73 -0.92
N ALA A 279 2.64 17.66 -0.15
CA ALA A 279 2.48 17.74 1.30
C ALA A 279 3.80 17.61 2.09
N GLN A 280 4.93 17.19 1.48
CA GLN A 280 6.18 16.89 2.22
C GLN A 280 6.71 18.09 3.02
N ALA A 281 6.74 19.28 2.41
CA ALA A 281 7.18 20.50 3.11
C ALA A 281 6.22 20.87 4.25
N VAL A 282 4.91 20.75 4.01
CA VAL A 282 3.87 21.03 5.00
C VAL A 282 3.97 20.08 6.20
N PHE A 283 4.21 18.79 5.97
CA PHE A 283 4.45 17.83 7.06
C PHE A 283 5.66 18.21 7.88
N ARG A 284 6.79 18.53 7.24
CA ARG A 284 8.01 18.95 7.95
C ARG A 284 7.76 20.19 8.83
N GLU A 285 7.10 21.20 8.28
CA GLU A 285 6.76 22.42 9.04
C GLU A 285 5.80 22.13 10.21
N SER A 286 4.81 21.27 9.99
CA SER A 286 3.88 20.83 11.02
C SER A 286 4.60 20.15 12.17
N LEU A 287 5.50 19.22 11.88
CA LEU A 287 6.28 18.49 12.90
C LEU A 287 7.18 19.41 13.72
N VAL A 288 7.81 20.42 13.08
CA VAL A 288 8.55 21.46 13.80
C VAL A 288 7.64 22.28 14.72
N LYS A 289 6.47 22.70 14.24
CA LYS A 289 5.45 23.42 15.05
C LYS A 289 4.96 22.62 16.24
N HIS A 290 4.89 21.29 16.09
CA HIS A 290 4.54 20.38 17.20
C HIS A 290 5.72 20.05 18.12
N GLY A 291 6.86 20.72 17.96
CA GLY A 291 7.99 20.66 18.89
C GLY A 291 9.00 19.56 18.60
N MET A 292 8.93 18.87 17.47
CA MET A 292 9.97 17.91 17.10
C MET A 292 11.30 18.62 16.79
N GLN A 293 12.39 18.08 17.30
CA GLN A 293 13.74 18.52 16.98
C GLN A 293 14.20 17.82 15.69
N VAL A 294 14.16 18.58 14.59
CA VAL A 294 14.49 18.06 13.25
C VAL A 294 15.97 18.33 12.94
N ASN A 295 16.69 17.31 12.51
CA ASN A 295 18.07 17.44 12.03
C ASN A 295 18.28 16.82 10.65
N GLU A 296 19.14 17.43 9.87
CA GLU A 296 19.68 16.86 8.65
C GLU A 296 20.71 15.76 8.96
N VAL A 297 20.90 14.87 7.99
CA VAL A 297 21.96 13.86 8.00
C VAL A 297 22.90 14.18 6.84
N PRO A 298 23.98 14.93 7.09
CA PRO A 298 24.84 15.44 6.02
C PRO A 298 25.65 14.35 5.33
N ASP A 299 26.06 13.29 6.06
CA ASP A 299 26.82 12.16 5.52
C ASP A 299 25.95 10.89 5.42
N LYS A 300 25.09 10.85 4.42
CA LYS A 300 24.32 9.63 4.09
C LYS A 300 25.20 8.52 3.52
N ALA A 301 26.39 8.85 3.00
CA ALA A 301 27.32 7.86 2.44
C ALA A 301 27.85 6.92 3.52
N ALA A 302 28.04 7.39 4.76
CA ALA A 302 28.42 6.53 5.89
C ALA A 302 27.36 5.46 6.19
N PHE A 303 26.07 5.84 6.19
CA PHE A 303 24.95 4.89 6.33
C PHE A 303 24.90 3.91 5.17
N ARG A 304 24.98 4.41 3.92
CA ARG A 304 24.97 3.58 2.71
C ARG A 304 26.08 2.54 2.74
N LYS A 305 27.31 2.95 3.10
CA LYS A 305 28.47 2.05 3.21
C LYS A 305 28.20 0.89 4.17
N GLY A 306 27.57 1.18 5.32
CA GLY A 306 27.25 0.15 6.33
C GLY A 306 26.28 -0.91 5.85
N VAL A 307 25.40 -0.58 4.88
CA VAL A 307 24.35 -1.50 4.39
C VAL A 307 24.65 -2.12 3.02
N LEU A 308 25.70 -1.71 2.33
CA LEU A 308 26.05 -2.27 1.01
C LEU A 308 26.12 -3.81 0.97
N PRO A 309 26.67 -4.53 1.98
CA PRO A 309 26.71 -5.97 1.97
C PRO A 309 25.32 -6.63 1.89
N MET A 310 24.25 -5.95 2.30
CA MET A 310 22.90 -6.46 2.25
C MET A 310 22.45 -6.80 0.82
N TYR A 311 22.93 -6.03 -0.18
CA TYR A 311 22.57 -6.25 -1.58
C TYR A 311 23.01 -7.66 -2.07
N GLU A 312 24.16 -8.15 -1.59
CA GLU A 312 24.60 -9.51 -1.85
C GLU A 312 23.83 -10.54 -1.01
N ASN A 313 23.68 -10.25 0.29
CA ASN A 313 23.07 -11.20 1.23
C ASN A 313 21.61 -11.53 0.89
N PHE A 314 20.89 -10.59 0.30
CA PHE A 314 19.47 -10.76 -0.05
C PHE A 314 19.21 -11.24 -1.48
N LYS A 315 20.24 -11.41 -2.33
CA LYS A 315 20.09 -11.90 -3.71
C LYS A 315 19.31 -13.20 -3.81
N GLY A 316 19.52 -14.14 -2.88
CA GLY A 316 18.83 -15.42 -2.88
C GLY A 316 17.33 -15.32 -2.58
N GLN A 317 16.91 -14.36 -1.77
CA GLN A 317 15.50 -14.15 -1.40
C GLN A 317 14.76 -13.30 -2.42
N ILE A 318 15.37 -12.21 -2.88
CA ILE A 318 14.77 -11.25 -3.81
C ILE A 318 14.77 -11.81 -5.24
N GLY A 319 15.83 -12.50 -5.61
CA GLY A 319 16.17 -12.86 -6.98
C GLY A 319 17.28 -11.96 -7.51
N ALA A 320 18.38 -12.56 -7.95
CA ALA A 320 19.55 -11.85 -8.45
C ALA A 320 19.23 -11.01 -9.72
N ASP A 321 18.34 -11.51 -10.56
CA ASP A 321 17.78 -10.81 -11.73
C ASP A 321 17.03 -9.53 -11.33
N VAL A 322 16.15 -9.60 -10.34
CA VAL A 322 15.35 -8.46 -9.86
C VAL A 322 16.25 -7.36 -9.29
N ILE A 323 17.24 -7.73 -8.47
CA ILE A 323 18.22 -6.75 -7.92
C ILE A 323 19.02 -6.11 -9.06
N LYS A 324 19.51 -6.92 -10.02
CA LYS A 324 20.29 -6.42 -11.16
C LYS A 324 19.46 -5.42 -12.00
N GLU A 325 18.22 -5.77 -12.32
CA GLU A 325 17.32 -4.90 -13.07
C GLU A 325 17.02 -3.60 -12.31
N ALA A 326 16.77 -3.68 -11.00
CA ALA A 326 16.51 -2.50 -10.17
C ALA A 326 17.74 -1.59 -10.11
N LEU A 327 18.95 -2.12 -9.91
CA LEU A 327 20.18 -1.34 -9.90
C LEU A 327 20.43 -0.66 -11.25
N ALA A 328 20.25 -1.37 -12.37
CA ALA A 328 20.39 -0.79 -13.71
C ALA A 328 19.33 0.30 -14.01
N ALA A 329 18.14 0.21 -13.42
CA ALA A 329 17.09 1.20 -13.63
C ALA A 329 17.26 2.49 -12.79
N VAL A 330 18.13 2.47 -11.77
CA VAL A 330 18.46 3.65 -10.93
C VAL A 330 19.75 4.35 -11.36
N GLU A 331 20.51 3.76 -12.28
CA GLU A 331 21.65 4.44 -12.96
C GLU A 331 21.12 5.39 -14.04
#